data_cb80eb0b6e8603cdf7800897badf0daf
#
_entry.id   cb80eb0b6e8603cdf7800897badf0daf
#
_cell.length_a   1.000
_cell.length_b   1.000
_cell.length_c   1.000
_cell.angle_alpha   90.00
_cell.angle_beta   90.00
_cell.angle_gamma   90.00
#
_symmetry.space_group_name_H-M   'P 1'
#
loop_
_entity.id
_entity.type
_entity.pdbx_description
1 polymer ?
#
loop_
_entity_poly.entity_id
_entity_poly.type
_entity_poly.pdbx_seq_one_letter_code
_entity_poly.pdbx_strand_id
1 'polypeptide(L)'
;MDYEKLEPDVIKLLTKHFTSGRSGRKVEFVGIHYMASNGDTDTCYSTWQDREASAHYAVASRGEVGQLVWDRDTGWALGDFDANCRSINIEHANLADGTVTEACLDAGAHLAAAICREYGLGRPQWGVNMQPHKHFMATSCPGQLYGSQRGEFEARAQHWYDVMTGAVAEPDEPETPLPPVLARFGDLDPDAWYIDAVEECVREGYLKGYGADRFGPDDALTRAQAVAMVANAARADLSDYLEPYEDVAPNPWYYEALCWAADEGVVAKADRFRPDDAATRAEVVAMLHNWRGNPAPAGSPTGYPDWSEVPDWARESMAWAVEQGMVGGASKLIPNKSCTRAEAAAMVANLLN
;
A
#
# COMPACT_ATOMS: atom_id res chain seq x y z
N MET A 1 -1.35 6.12 9.26
CA MET A 1 -1.60 7.24 10.20
C MET A 1 -0.37 7.47 11.08
N ASP A 2 -0.03 8.73 11.41
CA ASP A 2 0.93 9.03 12.49
C ASP A 2 0.15 9.16 13.82
N TYR A 3 0.16 8.09 14.62
CA TYR A 3 -0.57 8.04 15.90
C TYR A 3 0.07 8.90 16.99
N GLU A 4 1.37 9.19 16.89
CA GLU A 4 2.08 10.04 17.84
C GLU A 4 1.63 11.50 17.74
N LYS A 5 1.21 11.94 16.56
CA LYS A 5 0.75 13.31 16.28
C LYS A 5 -0.75 13.43 16.01
N LEU A 6 -1.48 12.31 16.03
CA LEU A 6 -2.88 12.22 15.56
C LEU A 6 -3.06 12.75 14.11
N GLU A 7 -2.08 12.52 13.22
CA GLU A 7 -2.15 12.89 11.83
C GLU A 7 -2.75 11.73 11.00
N PRO A 8 -3.98 11.84 10.49
CA PRO A 8 -4.66 10.77 9.76
C PRO A 8 -4.04 10.56 8.37
N ASP A 9 -4.32 9.39 7.75
CA ASP A 9 -3.90 9.10 6.36
C ASP A 9 -4.63 10.01 5.37
N VAL A 10 -5.90 10.32 5.65
CA VAL A 10 -6.78 11.12 4.79
C VAL A 10 -7.47 12.20 5.62
N ILE A 11 -7.48 13.44 5.12
CA ILE A 11 -8.29 14.53 5.66
C ILE A 11 -9.38 14.89 4.66
N LYS A 12 -10.65 14.62 5.00
CA LYS A 12 -11.82 14.92 4.17
C LYS A 12 -12.95 15.51 5.01
N LEU A 13 -12.79 16.78 5.35
CA LEU A 13 -13.66 17.45 6.32
C LEU A 13 -15.07 17.72 5.77
N LEU A 14 -16.05 17.43 6.59
CA LEU A 14 -17.44 17.79 6.36
C LEU A 14 -17.62 19.31 6.40
N THR A 15 -18.57 19.80 5.62
CA THR A 15 -18.95 21.22 5.58
C THR A 15 -20.25 21.51 6.34
N LYS A 16 -20.94 20.45 6.80
CA LYS A 16 -22.22 20.49 7.53
C LYS A 16 -22.35 19.29 8.46
N HIS A 17 -23.41 19.25 9.25
CA HIS A 17 -23.76 18.17 10.17
C HIS A 17 -22.75 17.94 11.30
N PHE A 18 -22.13 19.03 11.75
CA PHE A 18 -21.32 19.09 12.96
C PHE A 18 -21.54 20.46 13.62
N THR A 19 -21.13 20.62 14.86
CA THR A 19 -21.20 21.90 15.58
C THR A 19 -19.79 22.43 15.79
N SER A 20 -19.55 23.70 15.43
CA SER A 20 -18.28 24.34 15.67
C SER A 20 -18.04 24.52 17.17
N GLY A 21 -16.89 24.07 17.63
CA GLY A 21 -16.50 24.04 19.05
C GLY A 21 -17.25 22.92 19.85
N ARG A 22 -17.03 22.92 21.15
CA ARG A 22 -17.54 21.88 22.09
C ARG A 22 -18.44 22.44 23.19
N SER A 23 -19.07 23.60 22.97
CA SER A 23 -19.97 24.25 23.95
C SER A 23 -19.35 24.38 25.36
N GLY A 24 -18.04 24.62 25.45
CA GLY A 24 -17.30 24.74 26.70
C GLY A 24 -16.94 23.41 27.38
N ARG A 25 -17.29 22.28 26.78
CA ARG A 25 -16.93 20.94 27.27
C ARG A 25 -15.50 20.56 26.85
N LYS A 26 -14.87 19.68 27.61
CA LYS A 26 -13.62 18.99 27.25
C LYS A 26 -13.93 17.61 26.70
N VAL A 27 -12.97 17.02 26.01
CA VAL A 27 -13.01 15.60 25.64
C VAL A 27 -12.82 14.77 26.91
N GLU A 28 -13.72 13.83 27.15
CA GLU A 28 -13.75 12.96 28.35
C GLU A 28 -13.74 11.48 27.96
N PHE A 29 -14.13 11.14 26.72
CA PHE A 29 -14.11 9.75 26.27
C PHE A 29 -14.08 9.65 24.73
N VAL A 30 -13.75 8.44 24.26
CA VAL A 30 -13.81 8.03 22.87
C VAL A 30 -15.12 7.27 22.62
N GLY A 31 -15.94 7.75 21.69
CA GLY A 31 -17.14 7.07 21.22
C GLY A 31 -16.81 6.07 20.11
N ILE A 32 -17.16 4.81 20.30
CA ILE A 32 -16.86 3.74 19.35
C ILE A 32 -18.12 3.35 18.60
N HIS A 33 -18.00 3.34 17.27
CA HIS A 33 -19.07 3.05 16.32
C HIS A 33 -18.65 2.04 15.27
N TYR A 34 -19.62 1.51 14.54
CA TYR A 34 -19.43 0.77 13.30
C TYR A 34 -20.30 1.37 12.21
N MET A 35 -19.82 1.39 10.97
CA MET A 35 -20.48 2.03 9.82
C MET A 35 -21.74 1.31 9.36
N ALA A 36 -22.02 0.10 9.86
CA ALA A 36 -23.00 -0.85 9.34
C ALA A 36 -22.78 -1.18 7.83
N SER A 37 -21.54 -1.06 7.38
CA SER A 37 -21.09 -1.36 6.02
C SER A 37 -19.57 -1.52 5.98
N ASN A 38 -19.07 -2.15 4.92
CA ASN A 38 -17.62 -2.18 4.61
C ASN A 38 -17.22 -0.90 3.87
N GLY A 39 -17.40 0.25 4.53
CA GLY A 39 -17.11 1.57 4.00
C GLY A 39 -15.70 2.07 4.31
N ASP A 40 -15.45 3.33 3.96
CA ASP A 40 -14.23 4.07 4.20
C ASP A 40 -14.55 5.54 4.48
N THR A 41 -13.52 6.40 4.49
CA THR A 41 -13.66 7.84 4.69
C THR A 41 -14.57 8.48 3.63
N ASP A 42 -14.47 8.05 2.37
CA ASP A 42 -15.28 8.56 1.27
C ASP A 42 -16.74 8.17 1.41
N THR A 43 -17.00 6.95 1.86
CA THR A 43 -18.34 6.43 2.16
C THR A 43 -18.99 7.23 3.28
N CYS A 44 -18.27 7.47 4.39
CA CYS A 44 -18.77 8.28 5.49
C CYS A 44 -19.03 9.74 5.04
N TYR A 45 -18.07 10.34 4.34
CA TYR A 45 -18.22 11.70 3.81
C TYR A 45 -19.46 11.84 2.93
N SER A 46 -19.64 10.95 1.97
CA SER A 46 -20.78 10.99 1.04
C SER A 46 -22.10 10.78 1.76
N THR A 47 -22.16 9.80 2.67
CA THR A 47 -23.37 9.51 3.45
C THR A 47 -23.80 10.71 4.29
N TRP A 48 -22.86 11.40 4.93
CA TRP A 48 -23.15 12.53 5.83
C TRP A 48 -23.30 13.87 5.10
N GLN A 49 -23.22 13.89 3.77
CA GLN A 49 -23.72 15.04 3.01
C GLN A 49 -25.26 15.13 3.07
N ASP A 50 -25.96 14.00 3.17
CA ASP A 50 -27.41 13.96 3.15
C ASP A 50 -28.02 13.57 4.50
N ARG A 51 -27.32 12.78 5.30
CA ARG A 51 -27.73 12.34 6.63
C ARG A 51 -27.19 13.27 7.71
N GLU A 52 -28.06 13.72 8.62
CA GLU A 52 -27.70 14.54 9.79
C GLU A 52 -26.97 13.71 10.87
N ALA A 53 -25.73 13.29 10.55
CA ALA A 53 -24.85 12.56 11.43
C ALA A 53 -23.39 12.86 11.05
N SER A 54 -22.45 12.65 11.97
CA SER A 54 -21.02 12.72 11.70
C SER A 54 -20.19 12.12 12.83
N ALA A 55 -19.02 11.59 12.51
CA ALA A 55 -17.97 11.25 13.48
C ALA A 55 -16.67 11.98 13.13
N HIS A 56 -15.73 12.00 14.06
CA HIS A 56 -14.44 12.66 13.86
C HIS A 56 -13.57 11.86 12.91
N TYR A 57 -13.54 10.54 13.11
CA TYR A 57 -12.69 9.63 12.34
C TYR A 57 -13.48 8.47 11.75
N ALA A 58 -12.96 7.93 10.66
CA ALA A 58 -13.40 6.71 10.01
C ALA A 58 -12.22 5.79 9.80
N VAL A 59 -12.34 4.51 10.16
CA VAL A 59 -11.33 3.48 9.97
C VAL A 59 -11.84 2.48 8.95
N ALA A 60 -11.17 2.39 7.79
CA ALA A 60 -11.51 1.46 6.72
C ALA A 60 -11.09 0.02 7.07
N SER A 61 -11.62 -0.97 6.36
CA SER A 61 -11.29 -2.39 6.57
C SER A 61 -9.81 -2.72 6.37
N ARG A 62 -9.07 -1.94 5.60
CA ARG A 62 -7.62 -2.06 5.41
C ARG A 62 -6.78 -1.32 6.45
N GLY A 63 -7.41 -0.70 7.47
CA GLY A 63 -6.73 0.04 8.53
C GLY A 63 -6.46 1.52 8.22
N GLU A 64 -6.81 2.03 7.03
CA GLU A 64 -6.69 3.45 6.70
C GLU A 64 -7.60 4.30 7.60
N VAL A 65 -7.05 5.38 8.16
CA VAL A 65 -7.75 6.30 9.05
C VAL A 65 -7.98 7.64 8.36
N GLY A 66 -9.23 8.06 8.25
CA GLY A 66 -9.60 9.37 7.73
C GLY A 66 -10.24 10.27 8.77
N GLN A 67 -10.00 11.57 8.68
CA GLN A 67 -10.63 12.59 9.53
C GLN A 67 -11.71 13.36 8.77
N LEU A 68 -12.91 13.46 9.36
CA LEU A 68 -14.09 14.10 8.78
C LEU A 68 -14.59 15.32 9.57
N VAL A 69 -14.31 15.37 10.87
CA VAL A 69 -14.60 16.54 11.74
C VAL A 69 -13.34 16.84 12.55
N TRP A 70 -13.00 18.11 12.71
CA TRP A 70 -11.88 18.49 13.55
C TRP A 70 -12.13 18.15 15.02
N ASP A 71 -11.13 17.72 15.73
CA ASP A 71 -11.22 17.35 17.17
C ASP A 71 -11.71 18.51 18.05
N ARG A 72 -11.45 19.77 17.64
CA ARG A 72 -11.96 20.96 18.33
C ARG A 72 -13.45 21.18 18.16
N ASP A 73 -14.09 20.50 17.22
CA ASP A 73 -15.52 20.63 16.90
C ASP A 73 -16.31 19.42 17.44
N THR A 74 -17.62 19.46 17.34
CA THR A 74 -18.53 18.42 17.87
C THR A 74 -19.14 17.63 16.73
N GLY A 75 -18.81 16.33 16.60
CA GLY A 75 -19.50 15.41 15.71
C GLY A 75 -20.86 14.99 16.25
N TRP A 76 -21.79 14.69 15.36
CA TRP A 76 -23.18 14.29 15.70
C TRP A 76 -23.34 12.76 15.62
N ALA A 77 -22.72 12.03 16.58
CA ALA A 77 -22.60 10.59 16.51
C ALA A 77 -23.45 9.82 17.52
N LEU A 78 -23.71 10.38 18.71
CA LEU A 78 -24.24 9.63 19.85
C LEU A 78 -25.73 9.86 20.11
N GLY A 79 -26.40 10.75 19.36
CA GLY A 79 -27.81 11.09 19.60
C GLY A 79 -28.06 11.92 20.87
N ASP A 80 -27.01 12.23 21.63
CA ASP A 80 -27.01 13.08 22.82
C ASP A 80 -26.00 14.22 22.63
N PHE A 81 -26.48 15.47 22.68
CA PHE A 81 -25.66 16.63 22.36
C PHE A 81 -24.54 16.85 23.39
N ASP A 82 -24.82 16.68 24.69
CA ASP A 82 -23.81 16.84 25.73
C ASP A 82 -22.73 15.76 25.63
N ALA A 83 -23.12 14.51 25.36
CA ALA A 83 -22.18 13.42 25.11
C ALA A 83 -21.32 13.67 23.86
N ASN A 84 -21.94 14.16 22.78
CA ASN A 84 -21.20 14.55 21.56
C ASN A 84 -20.15 15.63 21.84
N CYS A 85 -20.49 16.64 22.66
CA CYS A 85 -19.53 17.69 23.03
C CYS A 85 -18.35 17.18 23.87
N ARG A 86 -18.51 16.04 24.56
CA ARG A 86 -17.49 15.44 25.44
C ARG A 86 -16.73 14.27 24.82
N SER A 87 -16.97 13.96 23.54
CA SER A 87 -16.38 12.79 22.91
C SER A 87 -15.63 13.10 21.61
N ILE A 88 -14.65 12.28 21.30
CA ILE A 88 -14.15 12.04 19.94
C ILE A 88 -14.75 10.72 19.47
N ASN A 89 -15.35 10.70 18.29
CA ASN A 89 -16.09 9.53 17.79
C ASN A 89 -15.36 8.88 16.61
N ILE A 90 -15.26 7.55 16.62
CA ILE A 90 -14.58 6.74 15.61
C ILE A 90 -15.56 5.74 15.00
N GLU A 91 -15.75 5.80 13.69
CA GLU A 91 -16.50 4.82 12.91
C GLU A 91 -15.56 3.75 12.36
N HIS A 92 -16.00 2.49 12.39
CA HIS A 92 -15.22 1.35 11.90
C HIS A 92 -15.96 0.66 10.76
N ALA A 93 -15.28 0.38 9.65
CA ALA A 93 -15.80 -0.47 8.59
C ALA A 93 -16.04 -1.88 9.13
N ASN A 94 -17.18 -2.49 8.81
CA ASN A 94 -17.52 -3.81 9.30
C ASN A 94 -18.02 -4.74 8.20
N LEU A 95 -17.84 -6.05 8.43
CA LEU A 95 -18.34 -7.12 7.59
C LEU A 95 -19.84 -7.36 7.84
N ALA A 96 -20.46 -8.21 7.03
CA ALA A 96 -21.89 -8.48 7.08
C ALA A 96 -22.39 -9.05 8.42
N ASP A 97 -21.53 -9.75 9.15
CA ASP A 97 -21.81 -10.31 10.48
C ASP A 97 -21.59 -9.30 11.63
N GLY A 98 -21.19 -8.07 11.30
CA GLY A 98 -20.94 -6.98 12.25
C GLY A 98 -19.56 -7.04 12.91
N THR A 99 -18.67 -7.97 12.50
CA THR A 99 -17.25 -7.99 12.87
C THR A 99 -16.48 -6.97 12.06
N VAL A 100 -15.33 -6.54 12.56
CA VAL A 100 -14.36 -5.76 11.79
C VAL A 100 -13.16 -6.64 11.44
N THR A 101 -12.45 -6.29 10.36
CA THR A 101 -11.21 -6.97 9.99
C THR A 101 -10.12 -6.72 11.02
N GLU A 102 -9.09 -7.56 11.01
CA GLU A 102 -7.91 -7.46 11.88
C GLU A 102 -7.25 -6.07 11.76
N ALA A 103 -7.00 -5.61 10.53
CA ALA A 103 -6.39 -4.31 10.26
C ALA A 103 -7.27 -3.14 10.75
N CYS A 104 -8.59 -3.22 10.58
CA CYS A 104 -9.52 -2.20 11.09
C CYS A 104 -9.58 -2.19 12.62
N LEU A 105 -9.56 -3.37 13.24
CA LEU A 105 -9.57 -3.53 14.70
C LEU A 105 -8.32 -2.94 15.33
N ASP A 106 -7.15 -3.25 14.77
CA ASP A 106 -5.87 -2.76 15.27
C ASP A 106 -5.73 -1.25 15.09
N ALA A 107 -5.97 -0.73 13.88
CA ALA A 107 -5.91 0.70 13.60
C ALA A 107 -6.91 1.52 14.45
N GLY A 108 -8.12 1.00 14.64
CA GLY A 108 -9.13 1.64 15.49
C GLY A 108 -8.78 1.63 16.97
N ALA A 109 -8.19 0.53 17.46
CA ALA A 109 -7.70 0.41 18.82
C ALA A 109 -6.50 1.34 19.09
N HIS A 110 -5.57 1.42 18.12
CA HIS A 110 -4.42 2.34 18.19
C HIS A 110 -4.87 3.81 18.19
N LEU A 111 -5.83 4.18 17.33
CA LEU A 111 -6.43 5.52 17.30
C LEU A 111 -7.12 5.85 18.62
N ALA A 112 -7.89 4.93 19.21
CA ALA A 112 -8.51 5.14 20.51
C ALA A 112 -7.47 5.37 21.62
N ALA A 113 -6.37 4.63 21.59
CA ALA A 113 -5.24 4.81 22.50
C ALA A 113 -4.57 6.18 22.33
N ALA A 114 -4.31 6.59 21.08
CA ALA A 114 -3.71 7.88 20.76
C ALA A 114 -4.57 9.05 21.23
N ILE A 115 -5.90 8.97 21.04
CA ILE A 115 -6.85 9.96 21.56
C ILE A 115 -6.83 10.00 23.08
N CYS A 116 -6.85 8.82 23.73
CA CYS A 116 -6.77 8.74 25.20
C CYS A 116 -5.49 9.37 25.76
N ARG A 117 -4.35 9.21 25.09
CA ARG A 117 -3.09 9.84 25.46
C ARG A 117 -3.13 11.35 25.24
N GLU A 118 -3.52 11.82 24.06
CA GLU A 118 -3.54 13.23 23.69
C GLU A 118 -4.42 14.07 24.62
N TYR A 119 -5.60 13.54 24.98
CA TYR A 119 -6.55 14.24 25.84
C TYR A 119 -6.40 13.90 27.31
N GLY A 120 -5.38 13.14 27.70
CA GLY A 120 -5.11 12.80 29.10
C GLY A 120 -6.22 11.95 29.77
N LEU A 121 -6.92 11.11 29.00
CA LEU A 121 -8.04 10.30 29.48
C LEU A 121 -7.61 9.07 30.27
N GLY A 122 -6.30 8.75 30.26
CA GLY A 122 -5.74 7.56 30.86
C GLY A 122 -5.83 6.32 29.95
N ARG A 123 -5.37 5.19 30.46
CA ARG A 123 -5.33 3.91 29.74
C ARG A 123 -6.73 3.49 29.27
N PRO A 124 -6.92 3.12 28.00
CA PRO A 124 -8.22 2.77 27.44
C PRO A 124 -8.96 1.69 28.22
N GLN A 125 -10.23 1.96 28.55
CA GLN A 125 -11.09 1.02 29.26
C GLN A 125 -12.55 1.21 28.89
N TRP A 126 -13.23 0.12 28.51
CA TRP A 126 -14.67 0.16 28.23
C TRP A 126 -15.48 0.58 29.46
N GLY A 127 -16.42 1.50 29.22
CA GLY A 127 -17.30 2.04 30.27
C GLY A 127 -16.66 3.13 31.11
N VAL A 128 -15.37 3.44 30.91
CA VAL A 128 -14.65 4.53 31.57
C VAL A 128 -14.37 5.64 30.54
N ASN A 129 -13.39 5.45 29.68
CA ASN A 129 -12.94 6.42 28.67
C ASN A 129 -13.09 5.91 27.23
N MET A 130 -13.60 4.69 27.03
CA MET A 130 -14.15 4.19 25.77
C MET A 130 -15.62 3.83 25.98
N GLN A 131 -16.51 4.38 25.14
CA GLN A 131 -17.94 4.19 25.27
C GLN A 131 -18.55 3.68 23.96
N PRO A 132 -19.35 2.58 23.99
CA PRO A 132 -20.08 2.14 22.81
C PRO A 132 -21.30 3.06 22.57
N HIS A 133 -21.62 3.32 21.32
CA HIS A 133 -22.77 4.13 20.92
C HIS A 133 -24.08 3.72 21.65
N LYS A 134 -24.30 2.44 21.79
CA LYS A 134 -25.51 1.90 22.44
C LYS A 134 -25.69 2.28 23.94
N HIS A 135 -24.73 2.93 24.57
CA HIS A 135 -24.91 3.48 25.91
C HIS A 135 -25.70 4.79 25.90
N PHE A 136 -25.80 5.48 24.75
CA PHE A 136 -26.44 6.79 24.63
C PHE A 136 -27.79 6.71 23.94
N MET A 137 -28.01 5.69 23.08
CA MET A 137 -29.29 5.48 22.41
C MET A 137 -29.51 4.00 22.08
N ALA A 138 -30.79 3.65 21.82
CA ALA A 138 -31.15 2.29 21.42
C ALA A 138 -30.63 1.97 20.01
N THR A 139 -29.54 1.25 19.91
CA THR A 139 -28.90 0.83 18.67
C THR A 139 -28.08 -0.46 18.85
N SER A 140 -27.82 -1.18 17.75
CA SER A 140 -26.88 -2.30 17.73
C SER A 140 -25.42 -1.87 17.63
N CYS A 141 -25.16 -0.58 17.32
CA CYS A 141 -23.80 -0.02 17.21
C CYS A 141 -23.06 -0.08 18.58
N PRO A 142 -21.82 -0.52 18.62
CA PRO A 142 -20.88 -0.76 17.53
C PRO A 142 -20.75 -2.25 17.09
N GLY A 143 -21.80 -3.00 17.06
CA GLY A 143 -21.79 -4.38 16.58
C GLY A 143 -20.88 -5.29 17.41
N GLN A 144 -20.04 -6.07 16.77
CA GLN A 144 -19.15 -7.03 17.41
C GLN A 144 -17.94 -6.39 18.10
N LEU A 145 -17.63 -5.12 17.81
CA LEU A 145 -16.61 -4.36 18.59
C LEU A 145 -16.99 -4.24 20.08
N TYR A 146 -18.27 -4.31 20.42
CA TYR A 146 -18.75 -4.43 21.80
C TYR A 146 -19.47 -5.77 22.06
N GLY A 147 -19.19 -6.76 21.22
CA GLY A 147 -19.64 -8.15 21.28
C GLY A 147 -18.45 -9.10 21.40
N SER A 148 -18.28 -9.96 20.38
CA SER A 148 -17.22 -10.98 20.36
C SER A 148 -15.81 -10.41 20.30
N GLN A 149 -15.61 -9.21 19.69
CA GLN A 149 -14.30 -8.55 19.55
C GLN A 149 -13.99 -7.56 20.68
N ARG A 150 -14.89 -7.42 21.67
CA ARG A 150 -14.78 -6.41 22.75
C ARG A 150 -13.50 -6.50 23.55
N GLY A 151 -13.16 -7.71 23.98
CA GLY A 151 -11.96 -7.93 24.81
C GLY A 151 -10.67 -7.70 24.04
N GLU A 152 -10.66 -8.09 22.78
CA GLU A 152 -9.53 -7.92 21.90
C GLU A 152 -9.28 -6.45 21.56
N PHE A 153 -10.33 -5.69 21.20
CA PHE A 153 -10.23 -4.25 20.96
C PHE A 153 -9.68 -3.50 22.18
N GLU A 154 -10.18 -3.81 23.39
CA GLU A 154 -9.68 -3.19 24.62
C GLU A 154 -8.22 -3.55 24.89
N ALA A 155 -7.85 -4.82 24.73
CA ALA A 155 -6.48 -5.27 24.97
C ALA A 155 -5.48 -4.60 23.99
N ARG A 156 -5.84 -4.46 22.72
CA ARG A 156 -5.00 -3.74 21.74
C ARG A 156 -4.91 -2.25 22.03
N ALA A 157 -6.03 -1.59 22.35
CA ALA A 157 -6.02 -0.18 22.72
C ALA A 157 -5.14 0.07 23.98
N GLN A 158 -5.21 -0.82 24.97
CA GLN A 158 -4.35 -0.75 26.14
C GLN A 158 -2.88 -0.98 25.82
N HIS A 159 -2.58 -1.96 24.94
CA HIS A 159 -1.24 -2.24 24.48
C HIS A 159 -0.61 -1.02 23.80
N TRP A 160 -1.29 -0.44 22.80
CA TRP A 160 -0.82 0.76 22.09
C TRP A 160 -0.66 1.98 23.01
N TYR A 161 -1.55 2.15 23.99
CA TYR A 161 -1.41 3.19 25.01
C TYR A 161 -0.15 3.00 25.85
N ASP A 162 0.10 1.76 26.29
CA ASP A 162 1.26 1.41 27.09
C ASP A 162 2.57 1.61 26.30
N VAL A 163 2.57 1.28 25.01
CA VAL A 163 3.69 1.55 24.09
C VAL A 163 3.93 3.06 23.95
N MET A 164 2.93 3.84 23.55
CA MET A 164 3.05 5.29 23.37
C MET A 164 3.37 6.08 24.64
N THR A 165 3.12 5.52 25.82
CA THR A 165 3.47 6.13 27.10
C THR A 165 4.78 5.59 27.68
N GLY A 166 5.45 4.66 27.00
CA GLY A 166 6.71 4.03 27.42
C GLY A 166 6.55 3.07 28.60
N ALA A 167 5.33 2.63 28.91
CA ALA A 167 5.07 1.65 29.97
C ALA A 167 5.51 0.22 29.56
N VAL A 168 5.48 -0.07 28.28
CA VAL A 168 6.06 -1.27 27.65
C VAL A 168 6.92 -0.82 26.47
N ALA A 169 7.97 -1.57 26.17
CA ALA A 169 8.68 -1.39 24.91
C ALA A 169 7.70 -1.64 23.75
N GLU A 170 7.84 -0.85 22.69
CA GLU A 170 7.19 -1.20 21.42
C GLU A 170 7.52 -2.67 21.15
N PRO A 171 6.54 -3.55 20.89
CA PRO A 171 6.90 -4.89 20.50
C PRO A 171 7.80 -4.75 19.28
N ASP A 172 8.94 -5.42 19.26
CA ASP A 172 9.53 -5.79 17.98
C ASP A 172 8.36 -6.43 17.22
N GLU A 173 7.85 -5.74 16.19
CA GLU A 173 6.83 -6.36 15.33
C GLU A 173 7.33 -7.77 15.05
N PRO A 174 6.53 -8.84 15.27
CA PRO A 174 6.98 -10.17 14.89
C PRO A 174 7.35 -10.04 13.42
N GLU A 175 8.67 -10.09 13.14
CA GLU A 175 9.17 -9.96 11.78
C GLU A 175 8.29 -10.88 10.93
N THR A 176 7.50 -10.31 10.04
CA THR A 176 6.70 -11.09 9.11
C THR A 176 7.69 -12.03 8.44
N PRO A 177 7.63 -13.35 8.67
CA PRO A 177 8.69 -14.21 8.16
C PRO A 177 8.65 -14.11 6.64
N LEU A 178 9.82 -13.87 6.03
CA LEU A 178 9.92 -13.92 4.57
C LEU A 178 9.32 -15.24 4.06
N PRO A 179 8.62 -15.21 2.91
CA PRO A 179 8.21 -16.43 2.24
C PRO A 179 9.36 -17.44 2.17
N PRO A 180 9.13 -18.74 2.36
CA PRO A 180 10.20 -19.74 2.45
C PRO A 180 11.21 -19.70 1.31
N VAL A 181 10.77 -19.36 0.10
CA VAL A 181 11.63 -19.22 -1.09
C VAL A 181 12.56 -18.04 -0.99
N LEU A 182 12.22 -17.03 -0.21
CA LEU A 182 12.99 -15.80 0.03
C LEU A 182 13.80 -15.83 1.33
N ALA A 183 13.54 -16.77 2.24
CA ALA A 183 14.14 -16.83 3.58
C ALA A 183 15.68 -16.85 3.60
N ARG A 184 16.30 -17.15 2.47
CA ARG A 184 17.77 -17.13 2.31
C ARG A 184 18.35 -15.73 2.11
N PHE A 185 17.54 -14.72 1.73
CA PHE A 185 18.00 -13.38 1.42
C PHE A 185 17.89 -12.47 2.65
N GLY A 186 19.02 -12.04 3.17
CA GLY A 186 19.09 -11.20 4.38
C GLY A 186 18.86 -9.71 4.13
N ASP A 187 18.67 -9.32 2.87
CA ASP A 187 18.51 -7.92 2.43
C ASP A 187 17.09 -7.60 1.92
N LEU A 188 16.13 -8.47 2.17
CA LEU A 188 14.71 -8.26 1.86
C LEU A 188 13.96 -7.87 3.13
N ASP A 189 13.13 -6.85 3.02
CA ASP A 189 12.15 -6.47 4.02
C ASP A 189 10.84 -7.22 3.75
N PRO A 190 10.35 -8.05 4.67
CA PRO A 190 9.14 -8.84 4.49
C PRO A 190 7.88 -7.99 4.32
N ASP A 191 7.88 -6.75 4.82
CA ASP A 191 6.75 -5.82 4.73
C ASP A 191 6.87 -4.84 3.55
N ALA A 192 7.93 -4.98 2.74
CA ALA A 192 8.14 -4.11 1.59
C ALA A 192 7.10 -4.33 0.49
N TRP A 193 6.69 -3.26 -0.16
CA TRP A 193 5.70 -3.23 -1.26
C TRP A 193 6.01 -4.20 -2.42
N TYR A 194 7.25 -4.63 -2.56
CA TYR A 194 7.72 -5.49 -3.65
C TYR A 194 7.79 -6.98 -3.29
N ILE A 195 7.51 -7.36 -2.03
CA ILE A 195 7.86 -8.70 -1.53
C ILE A 195 7.14 -9.82 -2.28
N ASP A 196 5.84 -9.66 -2.56
CA ASP A 196 5.04 -10.63 -3.30
C ASP A 196 5.55 -10.83 -4.74
N ALA A 197 5.90 -9.72 -5.40
CA ALA A 197 6.44 -9.75 -6.76
C ALA A 197 7.84 -10.39 -6.80
N VAL A 198 8.67 -10.12 -5.80
CA VAL A 198 10.00 -10.76 -5.66
C VAL A 198 9.84 -12.24 -5.36
N GLU A 199 8.90 -12.63 -4.47
CA GLU A 199 8.59 -14.03 -4.22
C GLU A 199 8.23 -14.76 -5.50
N GLU A 200 7.29 -14.23 -6.26
CA GLU A 200 6.86 -14.82 -7.54
C GLU A 200 8.03 -14.94 -8.50
N CYS A 201 8.79 -13.86 -8.71
CA CYS A 201 9.93 -13.87 -9.63
C CYS A 201 11.01 -14.88 -9.24
N VAL A 202 11.28 -15.05 -7.94
CA VAL A 202 12.26 -16.05 -7.45
C VAL A 202 11.72 -17.45 -7.56
N ARG A 203 10.46 -17.68 -7.18
CA ARG A 203 9.77 -18.98 -7.25
C ARG A 203 9.72 -19.49 -8.69
N GLU A 204 9.34 -18.62 -9.62
CA GLU A 204 9.22 -18.93 -11.04
C GLU A 204 10.56 -18.88 -11.79
N GLY A 205 11.63 -18.39 -11.14
CA GLY A 205 12.97 -18.31 -11.70
C GLY A 205 13.18 -17.17 -12.70
N TYR A 206 12.30 -16.17 -12.74
CA TYR A 206 12.43 -14.99 -13.62
C TYR A 206 13.62 -14.13 -13.19
N LEU A 207 13.78 -13.94 -11.88
CA LEU A 207 14.93 -13.28 -11.27
C LEU A 207 15.55 -14.19 -10.21
N LYS A 208 16.89 -14.10 -10.08
CA LYS A 208 17.67 -14.81 -9.07
C LYS A 208 18.43 -13.79 -8.22
N GLY A 209 18.79 -14.16 -6.99
CA GLY A 209 19.65 -13.36 -6.15
C GLY A 209 21.12 -13.36 -6.62
N TYR A 210 21.89 -12.49 -6.01
CA TYR A 210 23.36 -12.48 -6.12
C TYR A 210 23.96 -13.49 -5.13
N GLY A 211 24.26 -14.70 -5.60
CA GLY A 211 24.76 -15.76 -4.73
C GLY A 211 23.71 -16.34 -3.79
N ALA A 212 24.11 -16.64 -2.54
CA ALA A 212 23.30 -17.43 -1.62
C ALA A 212 22.31 -16.60 -0.77
N ASP A 213 22.68 -15.38 -0.40
CA ASP A 213 22.07 -14.62 0.70
C ASP A 213 21.67 -13.18 0.37
N ARG A 214 21.84 -12.73 -0.88
CA ARG A 214 21.54 -11.36 -1.31
C ARG A 214 20.66 -11.33 -2.55
N PHE A 215 19.55 -10.57 -2.49
CA PHE A 215 18.70 -10.29 -3.65
C PHE A 215 19.03 -8.95 -4.32
N GLY A 216 19.30 -7.89 -3.56
CA GLY A 216 19.60 -6.54 -4.03
C GLY A 216 18.35 -5.81 -4.54
N PRO A 217 17.28 -5.64 -3.74
CA PRO A 217 16.02 -5.04 -4.21
C PRO A 217 16.20 -3.63 -4.77
N ASP A 218 17.05 -2.83 -4.16
CA ASP A 218 17.32 -1.44 -4.52
C ASP A 218 18.46 -1.26 -5.54
N ASP A 219 19.14 -2.33 -5.90
CA ASP A 219 20.18 -2.26 -6.91
C ASP A 219 19.61 -1.95 -8.28
N ALA A 220 20.31 -1.14 -9.05
CA ALA A 220 19.96 -0.90 -10.45
C ALA A 220 20.09 -2.20 -11.25
N LEU A 221 19.03 -2.56 -11.97
CA LEU A 221 19.05 -3.70 -12.90
C LEU A 221 19.91 -3.35 -14.10
N THR A 222 20.89 -4.17 -14.45
CA THR A 222 21.66 -3.96 -15.68
C THR A 222 20.85 -4.39 -16.90
N ARG A 223 21.22 -3.89 -18.10
CA ARG A 223 20.57 -4.28 -19.35
C ARG A 223 20.67 -5.78 -19.62
N ALA A 224 21.82 -6.39 -19.31
CA ALA A 224 22.01 -7.84 -19.37
C ALA A 224 21.08 -8.59 -18.43
N GLN A 225 20.89 -8.10 -17.19
CA GLN A 225 19.97 -8.70 -16.24
C GLN A 225 18.50 -8.55 -16.70
N ALA A 226 18.15 -7.39 -17.30
CA ALA A 226 16.80 -7.16 -17.83
C ALA A 226 16.47 -8.16 -18.96
N VAL A 227 17.37 -8.37 -19.91
CA VAL A 227 17.18 -9.36 -20.98
C VAL A 227 17.06 -10.78 -20.43
N ALA A 228 17.92 -11.17 -19.50
CA ALA A 228 17.85 -12.50 -18.89
C ALA A 228 16.53 -12.71 -18.13
N MET A 229 16.04 -11.68 -17.43
CA MET A 229 14.73 -11.71 -16.77
C MET A 229 13.59 -11.94 -17.78
N VAL A 230 13.59 -11.20 -18.90
CA VAL A 230 12.56 -11.36 -19.93
C VAL A 230 12.63 -12.73 -20.58
N ALA A 231 13.83 -13.25 -20.91
CA ALA A 231 14.01 -14.58 -21.47
C ALA A 231 13.52 -15.68 -20.51
N ASN A 232 13.82 -15.55 -19.20
CA ASN A 232 13.34 -16.47 -18.18
C ASN A 232 11.81 -16.43 -18.06
N ALA A 233 11.21 -15.22 -18.05
CA ALA A 233 9.76 -15.04 -18.00
C ALA A 233 9.06 -15.62 -19.24
N ALA A 234 9.70 -15.49 -20.41
CA ALA A 234 9.23 -16.06 -21.67
C ALA A 234 9.38 -17.59 -21.73
N ARG A 235 10.10 -18.21 -20.78
CA ARG A 235 10.49 -19.63 -20.88
C ARG A 235 11.19 -19.92 -22.23
N ALA A 236 12.06 -19.00 -22.64
CA ALA A 236 12.68 -19.00 -23.95
C ALA A 236 13.52 -20.28 -24.18
N ASP A 237 13.42 -20.83 -25.37
CA ASP A 237 14.39 -21.82 -25.86
C ASP A 237 15.64 -21.07 -26.31
N LEU A 238 16.74 -21.25 -25.57
CA LEU A 238 17.99 -20.52 -25.76
C LEU A 238 18.99 -21.26 -26.67
N SER A 239 18.57 -22.29 -27.38
CA SER A 239 19.43 -23.02 -28.31
C SER A 239 19.55 -22.28 -29.67
N ASP A 240 20.75 -22.33 -30.28
CA ASP A 240 21.02 -22.00 -31.69
C ASP A 240 20.98 -20.51 -32.11
N TYR A 241 21.29 -19.56 -31.22
CA TYR A 241 21.37 -18.13 -31.57
C TYR A 241 22.82 -17.64 -31.76
N LEU A 242 23.00 -16.65 -32.65
CA LEU A 242 24.30 -16.01 -32.95
C LEU A 242 24.40 -14.62 -32.37
N GLU A 243 25.59 -14.24 -31.89
CA GLU A 243 25.89 -12.95 -31.29
C GLU A 243 25.78 -11.80 -32.30
N PRO A 244 24.97 -10.74 -32.00
CA PRO A 244 24.83 -9.60 -32.88
C PRO A 244 25.60 -8.33 -32.46
N TYR A 245 26.34 -8.31 -31.34
CA TYR A 245 26.86 -7.07 -30.74
C TYR A 245 28.38 -7.10 -30.53
N GLU A 246 29.06 -5.98 -30.91
CA GLU A 246 30.51 -5.83 -30.84
C GLU A 246 31.04 -5.68 -29.40
N ASP A 247 30.22 -5.22 -28.47
CA ASP A 247 30.58 -4.96 -27.07
C ASP A 247 30.20 -6.10 -26.10
N VAL A 248 29.84 -7.23 -26.63
CA VAL A 248 29.53 -8.44 -25.87
C VAL A 248 30.68 -9.42 -25.97
N ALA A 249 31.28 -9.80 -24.84
CA ALA A 249 32.34 -10.77 -24.81
C ALA A 249 31.86 -12.18 -25.20
N PRO A 250 32.68 -13.06 -25.73
CA PRO A 250 32.27 -14.42 -26.01
C PRO A 250 31.82 -15.15 -24.74
N ASN A 251 30.62 -15.77 -24.77
CA ASN A 251 30.06 -16.60 -23.70
C ASN A 251 29.90 -15.95 -22.30
N PRO A 252 29.40 -14.70 -22.14
CA PRO A 252 28.99 -14.24 -20.84
C PRO A 252 27.72 -15.00 -20.38
N TRP A 253 27.39 -14.94 -19.10
CA TRP A 253 26.26 -15.66 -18.50
C TRP A 253 24.88 -15.30 -19.10
N TYR A 254 24.76 -14.15 -19.76
CA TYR A 254 23.57 -13.63 -20.41
C TYR A 254 23.54 -13.83 -21.94
N TYR A 255 24.57 -14.45 -22.48
CA TYR A 255 24.79 -14.55 -23.95
C TYR A 255 23.60 -15.12 -24.70
N GLU A 256 23.16 -16.31 -24.31
CA GLU A 256 22.06 -17.01 -24.97
C GLU A 256 20.74 -16.22 -24.87
N ALA A 257 20.45 -15.63 -23.69
CA ALA A 257 19.27 -14.80 -23.49
C ALA A 257 19.31 -13.53 -24.36
N LEU A 258 20.49 -12.93 -24.53
CA LEU A 258 20.66 -11.74 -25.38
C LEU A 258 20.49 -12.08 -26.86
N CYS A 259 21.07 -13.18 -27.33
CA CYS A 259 20.93 -13.63 -28.71
C CYS A 259 19.46 -13.93 -29.05
N TRP A 260 18.76 -14.65 -28.17
CA TRP A 260 17.33 -14.89 -28.27
C TRP A 260 16.55 -13.54 -28.32
N ALA A 261 16.83 -12.63 -27.42
CA ALA A 261 16.12 -11.35 -27.33
C ALA A 261 16.33 -10.48 -28.57
N ALA A 262 17.51 -10.55 -29.21
CA ALA A 262 17.79 -9.85 -30.47
C ALA A 262 17.07 -10.49 -31.66
N ASP A 263 16.96 -11.80 -31.69
CA ASP A 263 16.29 -12.53 -32.79
C ASP A 263 14.78 -12.38 -32.72
N GLU A 264 14.21 -12.48 -31.53
CA GLU A 264 12.76 -12.26 -31.28
C GLU A 264 12.35 -10.77 -31.28
N GLY A 265 13.31 -9.85 -31.47
CA GLY A 265 13.02 -8.42 -31.51
C GLY A 265 12.68 -7.81 -30.14
N VAL A 266 12.97 -8.50 -29.04
CA VAL A 266 12.82 -7.98 -27.67
C VAL A 266 13.73 -6.77 -27.46
N VAL A 267 14.95 -6.83 -28.02
CA VAL A 267 15.90 -5.72 -28.09
C VAL A 267 16.27 -5.42 -29.54
N ALA A 268 16.59 -4.16 -29.83
CA ALA A 268 16.97 -3.75 -31.17
C ALA A 268 18.32 -4.35 -31.58
N LYS A 269 18.44 -4.81 -32.84
CA LYS A 269 19.72 -5.16 -33.45
C LYS A 269 20.51 -3.86 -33.72
N ALA A 270 21.68 -3.73 -33.10
CA ALA A 270 22.56 -2.56 -33.17
C ALA A 270 24.02 -3.01 -33.05
N ASP A 271 24.98 -2.12 -33.29
CA ASP A 271 26.39 -2.45 -33.14
C ASP A 271 26.77 -2.76 -31.68
N ARG A 272 26.10 -2.10 -30.72
CA ARG A 272 26.39 -2.23 -29.28
C ARG A 272 25.11 -2.43 -28.47
N PHE A 273 25.21 -3.32 -27.46
CA PHE A 273 24.14 -3.61 -26.51
C PHE A 273 24.27 -2.86 -25.19
N ARG A 274 25.47 -2.57 -24.72
CA ARG A 274 25.79 -1.95 -23.40
C ARG A 274 25.30 -2.82 -22.24
N PRO A 275 25.77 -4.06 -22.11
CA PRO A 275 25.22 -5.03 -21.16
C PRO A 275 25.31 -4.61 -19.70
N ASP A 276 26.38 -3.89 -19.33
CA ASP A 276 26.66 -3.48 -17.94
C ASP A 276 26.00 -2.14 -17.55
N ASP A 277 25.46 -1.40 -18.52
CA ASP A 277 24.74 -0.17 -18.22
C ASP A 277 23.46 -0.48 -17.43
N ALA A 278 23.10 0.40 -16.48
CA ALA A 278 21.82 0.33 -15.80
C ALA A 278 20.66 0.53 -16.81
N ALA A 279 19.73 -0.40 -16.84
CA ALA A 279 18.52 -0.26 -17.64
C ALA A 279 17.59 0.80 -17.03
N THR A 280 17.09 1.71 -17.84
CA THR A 280 16.07 2.65 -17.40
C THR A 280 14.69 1.97 -17.31
N ARG A 281 13.77 2.56 -16.56
CA ARG A 281 12.38 2.07 -16.47
C ARG A 281 11.74 1.97 -17.86
N ALA A 282 11.96 2.97 -18.72
CA ALA A 282 11.48 2.95 -20.11
C ALA A 282 12.09 1.80 -20.93
N GLU A 283 13.37 1.48 -20.76
CA GLU A 283 14.02 0.36 -21.46
C GLU A 283 13.47 -0.99 -21.00
N VAL A 284 13.26 -1.20 -19.68
CA VAL A 284 12.65 -2.45 -19.18
C VAL A 284 11.23 -2.62 -19.71
N VAL A 285 10.42 -1.57 -19.64
CA VAL A 285 9.05 -1.56 -20.19
C VAL A 285 9.04 -1.87 -21.69
N ALA A 286 9.96 -1.28 -22.47
CA ALA A 286 10.05 -1.56 -23.90
C ALA A 286 10.41 -3.02 -24.18
N MET A 287 11.33 -3.61 -23.43
CA MET A 287 11.68 -5.03 -23.59
C MET A 287 10.47 -5.94 -23.31
N LEU A 288 9.69 -5.64 -22.26
CA LEU A 288 8.48 -6.40 -21.93
C LEU A 288 7.39 -6.23 -22.99
N HIS A 289 7.19 -5.01 -23.52
CA HIS A 289 6.24 -4.70 -24.57
C HIS A 289 6.60 -5.42 -25.88
N ASN A 290 7.88 -5.37 -26.27
CA ASN A 290 8.37 -6.07 -27.46
C ASN A 290 8.17 -7.58 -27.33
N TRP A 291 8.50 -8.16 -26.17
CA TRP A 291 8.25 -9.59 -25.91
C TRP A 291 6.77 -9.95 -26.06
N ARG A 292 5.86 -9.07 -25.67
CA ARG A 292 4.41 -9.31 -25.81
C ARG A 292 3.89 -9.06 -27.25
N GLY A 293 4.76 -8.79 -28.20
CA GLY A 293 4.42 -8.60 -29.62
C GLY A 293 3.94 -7.19 -29.95
N ASN A 294 4.34 -6.20 -29.20
CA ASN A 294 4.03 -4.78 -29.41
C ASN A 294 2.52 -4.48 -29.50
N PRO A 295 1.71 -4.86 -28.50
CA PRO A 295 0.29 -4.59 -28.53
C PRO A 295 0.04 -3.07 -28.47
N ALA A 296 -0.76 -2.56 -29.41
CA ALA A 296 -1.06 -1.13 -29.47
C ALA A 296 -1.86 -0.68 -28.22
N PRO A 297 -1.44 0.39 -27.51
CA PRO A 297 -2.22 0.93 -26.41
C PRO A 297 -3.50 1.60 -26.90
N ALA A 298 -4.55 1.64 -26.08
CA ALA A 298 -5.82 2.30 -26.41
C ALA A 298 -5.68 3.83 -26.54
N GLY A 299 -4.65 4.41 -25.93
CA GLY A 299 -4.37 5.84 -26.01
C GLY A 299 -3.16 6.27 -25.20
N SER A 300 -2.89 7.57 -25.19
CA SER A 300 -1.85 8.12 -24.30
C SER A 300 -2.41 8.31 -22.90
N PRO A 301 -1.67 7.92 -21.85
CA PRO A 301 -2.12 8.08 -20.48
C PRO A 301 -2.23 9.56 -20.12
N THR A 302 -3.35 9.92 -19.49
CA THR A 302 -3.59 11.26 -18.96
C THR A 302 -3.36 11.27 -17.44
N GLY A 303 -2.81 12.35 -16.91
CA GLY A 303 -2.64 12.50 -15.46
C GLY A 303 -1.22 12.32 -14.95
N TYR A 304 -0.25 11.95 -15.78
CA TYR A 304 1.16 11.89 -15.40
C TYR A 304 1.89 13.17 -15.79
N PRO A 305 2.36 13.98 -14.82
CA PRO A 305 2.99 15.29 -15.10
C PRO A 305 4.32 15.16 -15.85
N ASP A 306 4.95 14.00 -15.77
CA ASP A 306 6.22 13.68 -16.41
C ASP A 306 6.07 12.87 -17.72
N TRP A 307 4.86 12.80 -18.30
CA TRP A 307 4.65 12.15 -19.59
C TRP A 307 5.53 12.74 -20.71
N SER A 308 5.81 14.04 -20.65
CA SER A 308 6.71 14.71 -21.63
C SER A 308 8.17 14.25 -21.52
N GLU A 309 8.59 13.64 -20.41
CA GLU A 309 9.91 13.08 -20.21
C GLU A 309 10.07 11.68 -20.80
N VAL A 310 8.95 11.03 -21.18
CA VAL A 310 8.99 9.74 -21.86
C VAL A 310 9.61 9.92 -23.24
N PRO A 311 10.73 9.23 -23.55
CA PRO A 311 11.34 9.28 -24.87
C PRO A 311 10.36 8.86 -25.96
N ASP A 312 10.44 9.48 -27.14
CA ASP A 312 9.51 9.21 -28.24
C ASP A 312 9.44 7.72 -28.62
N TRP A 313 10.60 7.04 -28.60
CA TRP A 313 10.70 5.61 -28.90
C TRP A 313 10.03 4.71 -27.84
N ALA A 314 9.79 5.21 -26.62
CA ALA A 314 9.18 4.44 -25.53
C ALA A 314 7.72 4.81 -25.26
N ARG A 315 7.14 5.78 -25.97
CA ARG A 315 5.78 6.28 -25.66
C ARG A 315 4.72 5.21 -25.80
N GLU A 316 4.78 4.42 -26.84
CA GLU A 316 3.82 3.34 -27.07
C GLU A 316 3.94 2.27 -25.98
N SER A 317 5.16 1.82 -25.71
CA SER A 317 5.43 0.84 -24.63
C SER A 317 5.01 1.33 -23.25
N MET A 318 5.30 2.59 -22.95
CA MET A 318 4.96 3.17 -21.64
C MET A 318 3.45 3.36 -21.48
N ALA A 319 2.72 3.76 -22.55
CA ALA A 319 1.27 3.85 -22.55
C ALA A 319 0.63 2.48 -22.30
N TRP A 320 1.10 1.48 -23.01
CA TRP A 320 0.67 0.09 -22.81
C TRP A 320 0.96 -0.40 -21.38
N ALA A 321 2.13 -0.13 -20.83
CA ALA A 321 2.49 -0.57 -19.47
C ALA A 321 1.61 0.08 -18.40
N VAL A 322 1.17 1.33 -18.59
CA VAL A 322 0.18 1.98 -17.73
C VAL A 322 -1.17 1.28 -17.80
N GLU A 323 -1.63 0.93 -19.02
CA GLU A 323 -2.89 0.20 -19.21
C GLU A 323 -2.88 -1.20 -18.57
N GLN A 324 -1.71 -1.86 -18.57
CA GLN A 324 -1.55 -3.17 -17.94
C GLN A 324 -1.33 -3.09 -16.41
N GLY A 325 -1.30 -1.88 -15.82
CA GLY A 325 -1.01 -1.72 -14.40
C GLY A 325 0.41 -2.06 -13.99
N MET A 326 1.33 -2.23 -14.96
CA MET A 326 2.74 -2.55 -14.69
C MET A 326 3.50 -1.38 -14.09
N VAL A 327 3.13 -0.16 -14.47
CA VAL A 327 3.68 1.11 -13.98
C VAL A 327 2.54 2.08 -13.69
N GLY A 328 2.76 3.06 -12.82
CA GLY A 328 1.77 4.12 -12.59
C GLY A 328 1.05 4.10 -11.25
N GLY A 329 1.40 3.21 -10.33
CA GLY A 329 0.92 3.23 -8.94
C GLY A 329 1.37 4.47 -8.14
N ALA A 330 2.37 5.21 -8.66
CA ALA A 330 2.83 6.49 -8.13
C ALA A 330 2.32 7.66 -8.98
N SER A 331 2.44 8.89 -8.47
CA SER A 331 2.04 10.12 -9.17
C SER A 331 2.91 10.45 -10.41
N LYS A 332 4.02 9.71 -10.63
CA LYS A 332 4.99 9.90 -11.74
C LYS A 332 5.46 8.56 -12.31
N LEU A 333 5.78 8.56 -13.59
CA LEU A 333 6.34 7.39 -14.30
C LEU A 333 7.85 7.25 -14.14
N ILE A 334 8.56 8.35 -14.08
CA ILE A 334 10.02 8.50 -13.96
C ILE A 334 10.75 7.62 -15.02
N PRO A 335 10.47 7.81 -16.31
CA PRO A 335 10.87 6.88 -17.37
C PRO A 335 12.38 6.73 -17.52
N ASN A 336 13.14 7.79 -17.26
CA ASN A 336 14.59 7.85 -17.44
C ASN A 336 15.41 7.44 -16.20
N LYS A 337 14.73 7.16 -15.07
CA LYS A 337 15.40 6.62 -13.87
C LYS A 337 15.86 5.18 -14.13
N SER A 338 17.03 4.82 -13.62
CA SER A 338 17.46 3.42 -13.56
C SER A 338 16.42 2.58 -12.84
N CYS A 339 15.98 1.50 -13.45
CA CYS A 339 15.04 0.55 -12.87
C CYS A 339 15.72 -0.27 -11.78
N THR A 340 15.14 -0.35 -10.59
CA THR A 340 15.66 -1.25 -9.56
C THR A 340 15.20 -2.68 -9.82
N ARG A 341 15.86 -3.64 -9.19
CA ARG A 341 15.53 -5.06 -9.31
C ARG A 341 14.13 -5.35 -8.74
N ALA A 342 13.74 -4.68 -7.64
CA ALA A 342 12.38 -4.76 -7.09
C ALA A 342 11.35 -4.16 -8.04
N GLU A 343 11.62 -3.00 -8.65
CA GLU A 343 10.72 -2.40 -9.66
C GLU A 343 10.54 -3.31 -10.87
N ALA A 344 11.62 -3.94 -11.36
CA ALA A 344 11.55 -4.87 -12.48
C ALA A 344 10.78 -6.15 -12.13
N ALA A 345 10.96 -6.69 -10.93
CA ALA A 345 10.17 -7.82 -10.44
C ALA A 345 8.67 -7.50 -10.44
N ALA A 346 8.30 -6.33 -9.92
CA ALA A 346 6.90 -5.88 -9.93
C ALA A 346 6.33 -5.71 -11.34
N MET A 347 7.12 -5.17 -12.28
CA MET A 347 6.68 -5.03 -13.68
C MET A 347 6.39 -6.39 -14.32
N VAL A 348 7.25 -7.39 -14.09
CA VAL A 348 7.06 -8.75 -14.64
C VAL A 348 5.89 -9.46 -13.97
N ALA A 349 5.80 -9.42 -12.64
CA ALA A 349 4.70 -10.04 -11.91
C ALA A 349 3.34 -9.46 -12.32
N ASN A 350 3.23 -8.12 -12.38
CA ASN A 350 1.99 -7.45 -12.82
C ASN A 350 1.63 -7.76 -14.29
N LEU A 351 2.61 -8.04 -15.14
CA LEU A 351 2.36 -8.42 -16.53
C LEU A 351 1.83 -9.84 -16.68
N LEU A 352 2.19 -10.74 -15.76
CA LEU A 352 1.89 -12.18 -15.87
C LEU A 352 0.66 -12.61 -15.07
N ASN A 353 0.17 -11.76 -14.15
CA ASN A 353 -1.05 -11.93 -13.37
C ASN A 353 -2.25 -11.22 -14.03
#